data_bb5cfd8fdfa94753bb50b9147b9a58e1
#
_entry.id   bb5cfd8fdfa94753bb50b9147b9a58e1
#
_cell.length_a   1.000
_cell.length_b   1.000
_cell.length_c   1.000
_cell.angle_alpha   90.00
_cell.angle_beta   90.00
_cell.angle_gamma   90.00
#
_symmetry.space_group_name_H-M   'P 1'
#
loop_
_entity.id
_entity.type
_entity.pdbx_description
1 polymer ?
#
loop_
_entity_poly.entity_id
_entity_poly.type
_entity_poly.pdbx_seq_one_letter_code
_entity_poly.pdbx_strand_id
1 'polypeptide(L)'
;YIEDKKAMETRIAYIIPKVVNFCYLLFSAVICLCDQLVTGGISPFIIASVGVAVALLVKPLYAVINYAFALLFIYYALPLVQQNQELLVSAQVNTLAAAGLGFGVSIVIWRTHILMIKQREEIKRQKEELEEKNIALELLAAEDSLTGLLNRGQFIRRATKEIADIE
;
A
#
# COMPACT_ATOMS: atom_id res chain seq x y z
N TYR A 1 10.31 0.16 28.29
CA TYR A 1 9.18 -0.77 28.08
C TYR A 1 8.22 -0.31 26.98
N ILE A 2 7.84 0.98 26.94
CA ILE A 2 6.91 1.54 25.92
C ILE A 2 7.60 1.65 24.54
N GLU A 3 8.86 2.07 24.49
CA GLU A 3 9.64 2.14 23.25
C GLU A 3 9.92 0.76 22.65
N ASP A 4 10.25 -0.22 23.49
CA ASP A 4 10.47 -1.61 23.05
C ASP A 4 9.19 -2.22 22.46
N LYS A 5 8.04 -1.96 23.09
CA LYS A 5 6.74 -2.42 22.60
C LYS A 5 6.41 -1.80 21.24
N LYS A 6 6.62 -0.50 21.04
CA LYS A 6 6.38 0.21 19.81
C LYS A 6 7.33 -0.24 18.68
N ALA A 7 8.60 -0.49 19.01
CA ALA A 7 9.58 -1.04 18.09
C ALA A 7 9.22 -2.47 17.66
N MET A 8 8.73 -3.29 18.56
CA MET A 8 8.27 -4.65 18.29
C MET A 8 7.01 -4.65 17.42
N GLU A 9 6.02 -3.81 17.70
CA GLU A 9 4.81 -3.66 16.87
C GLU A 9 5.15 -3.24 15.45
N THR A 10 6.10 -2.32 15.29
CA THR A 10 6.57 -1.88 13.95
C THR A 10 7.28 -3.01 13.20
N ARG A 11 8.10 -3.80 13.87
CA ARG A 11 8.77 -4.97 13.27
C ARG A 11 7.76 -6.05 12.86
N ILE A 12 6.81 -6.35 13.71
CA ILE A 12 5.74 -7.32 13.44
C ILE A 12 4.90 -6.87 12.24
N ALA A 13 4.44 -5.62 12.22
CA ALA A 13 3.70 -5.04 11.11
C ALA A 13 4.46 -5.09 9.77
N TYR A 14 5.80 -5.03 9.81
CA TYR A 14 6.66 -5.12 8.63
C TYR A 14 6.87 -6.57 8.13
N ILE A 15 6.88 -7.55 9.04
CA ILE A 15 7.16 -8.97 8.72
C ILE A 15 5.89 -9.69 8.28
N ILE A 16 4.77 -9.44 8.95
CA ILE A 16 3.50 -10.14 8.72
C ILE A 16 3.09 -10.16 7.23
N PRO A 17 3.03 -9.04 6.49
CA PRO A 17 2.60 -9.07 5.09
C PRO A 17 3.47 -9.96 4.20
N LYS A 18 4.77 -10.06 4.49
CA LYS A 18 5.71 -10.88 3.71
C LYS A 18 5.49 -12.37 3.94
N VAL A 19 5.31 -12.75 5.22
CA VAL A 19 5.06 -14.14 5.62
C VAL A 19 3.69 -14.58 5.11
N VAL A 20 2.66 -13.75 5.28
CA VAL A 20 1.31 -14.05 4.78
C VAL A 20 1.30 -14.20 3.26
N ASN A 21 1.97 -13.28 2.54
CA ASN A 21 2.13 -13.40 1.09
C ASN A 21 2.78 -14.72 0.68
N PHE A 22 3.88 -15.09 1.32
CA PHE A 22 4.59 -16.34 1.06
C PHE A 22 3.71 -17.57 1.33
N CYS A 23 3.11 -17.64 2.52
CA CYS A 23 2.25 -18.76 2.91
C CYS A 23 1.04 -18.90 1.98
N TYR A 24 0.43 -17.78 1.57
CA TYR A 24 -0.72 -17.80 0.70
C TYR A 24 -0.37 -18.28 -0.72
N LEU A 25 0.75 -17.83 -1.28
CA LEU A 25 1.23 -18.29 -2.58
C LEU A 25 1.60 -19.78 -2.52
N LEU A 26 2.27 -20.23 -1.46
CA LEU A 26 2.62 -21.65 -1.30
C LEU A 26 1.36 -22.51 -1.14
N PHE A 27 0.40 -22.08 -0.34
CA PHE A 27 -0.87 -22.78 -0.16
C PHE A 27 -1.62 -22.92 -1.49
N SER A 28 -1.70 -21.83 -2.27
CA SER A 28 -2.35 -21.87 -3.59
C SER A 28 -1.60 -22.76 -4.59
N ALA A 29 -0.28 -22.83 -4.49
CA ALA A 29 0.52 -23.75 -5.30
C ALA A 29 0.21 -25.22 -4.97
N VAL A 30 0.05 -25.56 -3.70
CA VAL A 30 -0.36 -26.90 -3.27
C VAL A 30 -1.77 -27.24 -3.77
N ILE A 31 -2.74 -26.31 -3.64
CA ILE A 31 -4.09 -26.51 -4.17
C ILE A 31 -4.05 -26.69 -5.69
N CYS A 32 -3.23 -25.91 -6.40
CA CYS A 32 -3.05 -26.06 -7.83
C CYS A 32 -2.55 -27.48 -8.23
N LEU A 33 -1.62 -28.06 -7.46
CA LEU A 33 -1.17 -29.42 -7.69
C LEU A 33 -2.27 -30.47 -7.44
N CYS A 34 -3.11 -30.25 -6.43
CA CYS A 34 -4.28 -31.10 -6.20
C CYS A 34 -5.32 -30.98 -7.33
N ASP A 35 -5.54 -29.76 -7.85
CA ASP A 35 -6.46 -29.52 -8.96
C ASP A 35 -6.02 -30.18 -10.27
N GLN A 36 -4.71 -30.31 -10.49
CA GLN A 36 -4.16 -31.06 -11.63
C GLN A 36 -4.57 -32.53 -11.67
N LEU A 37 -4.87 -33.14 -10.52
CA LEU A 37 -5.36 -34.54 -10.44
C LEU A 37 -6.81 -34.67 -10.90
N VAL A 38 -7.57 -33.58 -10.89
CA VAL A 38 -9.03 -33.61 -11.14
C VAL A 38 -9.39 -32.88 -12.42
N THR A 39 -8.96 -31.63 -12.57
CA THR A 39 -9.39 -30.74 -13.68
C THR A 39 -8.28 -30.45 -14.67
N GLY A 40 -7.01 -30.63 -14.31
CA GLY A 40 -5.85 -30.20 -15.09
C GLY A 40 -5.67 -28.67 -15.14
N GLY A 41 -6.42 -27.92 -14.31
CA GLY A 41 -6.42 -26.46 -14.27
C GLY A 41 -5.33 -25.87 -13.34
N ILE A 42 -5.09 -24.55 -13.49
CA ILE A 42 -4.21 -23.79 -12.59
C ILE A 42 -4.94 -22.60 -11.96
N SER A 43 -6.27 -22.60 -12.05
CA SER A 43 -7.14 -21.49 -11.59
C SER A 43 -6.84 -21.03 -10.16
N PRO A 44 -6.61 -21.91 -9.17
CA PRO A 44 -6.32 -21.49 -7.81
C PRO A 44 -5.05 -20.63 -7.72
N PHE A 45 -4.03 -20.98 -8.47
CA PHE A 45 -2.78 -20.20 -8.49
C PHE A 45 -2.94 -18.85 -9.18
N ILE A 46 -3.71 -18.76 -10.27
CA ILE A 46 -4.02 -17.49 -10.95
C ILE A 46 -4.73 -16.54 -10.00
N ILE A 47 -5.81 -17.00 -9.36
CA ILE A 47 -6.61 -16.19 -8.43
C ILE A 47 -5.76 -15.72 -7.26
N ALA A 48 -4.96 -16.61 -6.69
CA ALA A 48 -4.11 -16.29 -5.56
C ALA A 48 -2.99 -15.31 -5.93
N SER A 49 -2.32 -15.48 -7.07
CA SER A 49 -1.22 -14.62 -7.50
C SER A 49 -1.66 -13.16 -7.66
N VAL A 50 -2.83 -12.93 -8.28
CA VAL A 50 -3.40 -11.60 -8.43
C VAL A 50 -4.02 -11.09 -7.13
N GLY A 51 -4.76 -11.94 -6.43
CA GLY A 51 -5.45 -11.57 -5.19
C GLY A 51 -4.48 -11.10 -4.10
N VAL A 52 -3.37 -11.82 -3.92
CA VAL A 52 -2.36 -11.45 -2.92
C VAL A 52 -1.58 -10.18 -3.31
N ALA A 53 -1.36 -9.96 -4.61
CA ALA A 53 -0.73 -8.75 -5.11
C ALA A 53 -1.55 -7.49 -4.81
N VAL A 54 -2.88 -7.60 -4.87
CA VAL A 54 -3.81 -6.50 -4.56
C VAL A 54 -4.00 -6.32 -3.06
N ALA A 55 -4.12 -7.42 -2.30
CA ALA A 55 -4.44 -7.38 -0.88
C ALA A 55 -3.26 -6.99 0.01
N LEU A 56 -2.04 -7.34 -0.38
CA LEU A 56 -0.85 -7.19 0.45
C LEU A 56 0.19 -6.26 -0.19
N LEU A 57 0.49 -5.18 0.52
CA LEU A 57 1.54 -4.26 0.12
C LEU A 57 2.92 -4.83 0.49
N VAL A 58 3.58 -5.46 -0.47
CA VAL A 58 4.91 -6.06 -0.29
C VAL A 58 5.94 -5.30 -1.12
N LYS A 59 7.14 -5.06 -0.55
CA LYS A 59 8.23 -4.42 -1.31
C LYS A 59 8.59 -5.30 -2.53
N PRO A 60 8.93 -4.71 -3.69
CA PRO A 60 9.20 -5.46 -4.92
C PRO A 60 10.23 -6.57 -4.78
N LEU A 61 11.28 -6.35 -3.99
CA LEU A 61 12.32 -7.37 -3.75
C LEU A 61 11.75 -8.64 -3.10
N TYR A 62 10.88 -8.50 -2.11
CA TYR A 62 10.26 -9.67 -1.45
C TYR A 62 9.19 -10.30 -2.35
N ALA A 63 8.49 -9.49 -3.15
CA ALA A 63 7.56 -10.01 -4.13
C ALA A 63 8.28 -10.90 -5.16
N VAL A 64 9.41 -10.45 -5.72
CA VAL A 64 10.24 -11.27 -6.62
C VAL A 64 10.62 -12.61 -5.99
N ILE A 65 11.12 -12.58 -4.76
CA ILE A 65 11.55 -13.80 -4.05
C ILE A 65 10.37 -14.77 -3.87
N ASN A 66 9.23 -14.26 -3.40
CA ASN A 66 8.04 -15.08 -3.15
C ASN A 66 7.47 -15.69 -4.42
N TYR A 67 7.33 -14.89 -5.50
CA TYR A 67 6.83 -15.39 -6.79
C TYR A 67 7.82 -16.35 -7.45
N ALA A 68 9.13 -16.07 -7.40
CA ALA A 68 10.15 -16.98 -7.92
C ALA A 68 10.15 -18.32 -7.19
N PHE A 69 10.02 -18.30 -5.86
CA PHE A 69 9.95 -19.53 -5.07
C PHE A 69 8.69 -20.34 -5.41
N ALA A 70 7.52 -19.69 -5.47
CA ALA A 70 6.27 -20.36 -5.83
C ALA A 70 6.33 -20.97 -7.25
N LEU A 71 6.91 -20.23 -8.21
CA LEU A 71 7.13 -20.68 -9.58
C LEU A 71 8.02 -21.92 -9.63
N LEU A 72 9.19 -21.86 -8.97
CA LEU A 72 10.13 -23.00 -8.92
C LEU A 72 9.47 -24.22 -8.27
N PHE A 73 8.74 -24.01 -7.17
CA PHE A 73 8.03 -25.09 -6.48
C PHE A 73 7.03 -25.76 -7.42
N ILE A 74 6.16 -24.99 -8.10
CA ILE A 74 5.17 -25.54 -9.03
C ILE A 74 5.87 -26.22 -10.22
N TYR A 75 6.89 -25.58 -10.80
CA TYR A 75 7.59 -26.08 -11.98
C TYR A 75 8.19 -27.49 -11.74
N TYR A 76 8.80 -27.72 -10.58
CA TYR A 76 9.37 -29.03 -10.23
C TYR A 76 8.33 -30.02 -9.71
N ALA A 77 7.23 -29.57 -9.11
CA ALA A 77 6.21 -30.44 -8.58
C ALA A 77 5.16 -30.89 -9.63
N LEU A 78 4.89 -30.05 -10.65
CA LEU A 78 3.94 -30.38 -11.71
C LEU A 78 4.21 -31.73 -12.42
N PRO A 79 5.44 -32.06 -12.83
CA PRO A 79 5.73 -33.34 -13.50
C PRO A 79 5.48 -34.58 -12.63
N LEU A 80 5.44 -34.41 -11.30
CA LEU A 80 5.17 -35.52 -10.37
C LEU A 80 3.66 -35.87 -10.33
N VAL A 81 2.83 -34.94 -10.73
CA VAL A 81 1.35 -35.06 -10.62
C VAL A 81 0.70 -35.20 -11.99
N GLN A 82 1.17 -34.45 -13.00
CA GLN A 82 0.63 -34.41 -14.36
C GLN A 82 1.49 -35.24 -15.29
N GLN A 83 0.91 -36.36 -15.76
CA GLN A 83 1.61 -37.30 -16.69
C GLN A 83 1.36 -36.97 -18.17
N ASN A 84 0.29 -36.23 -18.48
CA ASN A 84 0.01 -35.79 -19.84
C ASN A 84 0.95 -34.65 -20.22
N GLN A 85 1.81 -34.85 -21.20
CA GLN A 85 2.84 -33.90 -21.63
C GLN A 85 2.26 -32.59 -22.15
N GLU A 86 1.12 -32.62 -22.87
CA GLU A 86 0.48 -31.42 -23.40
C GLU A 86 -0.09 -30.54 -22.27
N LEU A 87 -0.78 -31.17 -21.31
CA LEU A 87 -1.31 -30.51 -20.14
C LEU A 87 -0.20 -29.95 -19.23
N LEU A 88 0.89 -30.71 -19.08
CA LEU A 88 2.05 -30.30 -18.31
C LEU A 88 2.66 -29.00 -18.86
N VAL A 89 2.97 -28.99 -20.17
CA VAL A 89 3.55 -27.78 -20.80
C VAL A 89 2.59 -26.59 -20.72
N SER A 90 1.31 -26.82 -20.98
CA SER A 90 0.27 -25.78 -20.85
C SER A 90 0.21 -25.22 -19.42
N ALA A 91 0.22 -26.08 -18.41
CA ALA A 91 0.20 -25.66 -17.01
C ALA A 91 1.46 -24.87 -16.62
N GLN A 92 2.65 -25.29 -17.08
CA GLN A 92 3.90 -24.58 -16.83
C GLN A 92 3.89 -23.17 -17.44
N VAL A 93 3.49 -23.04 -18.71
CA VAL A 93 3.40 -21.73 -19.41
C VAL A 93 2.37 -20.82 -18.71
N ASN A 94 1.21 -21.34 -18.40
CA ASN A 94 0.15 -20.56 -17.74
C ASN A 94 0.54 -20.14 -16.32
N THR A 95 1.27 -20.99 -15.58
CA THR A 95 1.80 -20.67 -14.25
C THR A 95 2.83 -19.54 -14.31
N LEU A 96 3.71 -19.56 -15.30
CA LEU A 96 4.67 -18.48 -15.55
C LEU A 96 3.94 -17.17 -15.87
N ALA A 97 2.94 -17.20 -16.73
CA ALA A 97 2.12 -16.04 -17.07
C ALA A 97 1.38 -15.49 -15.84
N ALA A 98 0.78 -16.37 -15.03
CA ALA A 98 0.07 -15.98 -13.81
C ALA A 98 1.00 -15.32 -12.77
N ALA A 99 2.18 -15.87 -12.56
CA ALA A 99 3.17 -15.30 -11.67
C ALA A 99 3.68 -13.95 -12.19
N GLY A 100 3.92 -13.83 -13.49
CA GLY A 100 4.32 -12.57 -14.14
C GLY A 100 3.26 -11.47 -13.98
N LEU A 101 1.98 -11.81 -14.17
CA LEU A 101 0.87 -10.89 -13.98
C LEU A 101 0.76 -10.48 -12.50
N GLY A 102 0.77 -11.43 -11.56
CA GLY A 102 0.71 -11.13 -10.13
C GLY A 102 1.87 -10.25 -9.67
N PHE A 103 3.08 -10.54 -10.11
CA PHE A 103 4.25 -9.71 -9.83
C PHE A 103 4.12 -8.30 -10.44
N GLY A 104 3.67 -8.19 -11.69
CA GLY A 104 3.43 -6.90 -12.35
C GLY A 104 2.42 -6.04 -11.59
N VAL A 105 1.30 -6.63 -11.17
CA VAL A 105 0.28 -5.96 -10.33
C VAL A 105 0.90 -5.51 -9.00
N SER A 106 1.70 -6.35 -8.34
CA SER A 106 2.37 -5.99 -7.09
C SER A 106 3.30 -4.78 -7.23
N ILE A 107 4.06 -4.68 -8.35
CA ILE A 107 4.89 -3.49 -8.63
C ILE A 107 4.04 -2.24 -8.81
N VAL A 108 2.95 -2.32 -9.57
CA VAL A 108 2.06 -1.18 -9.82
C VAL A 108 1.47 -0.68 -8.51
N ILE A 109 0.92 -1.58 -7.69
CA ILE A 109 0.34 -1.24 -6.38
C ILE A 109 1.39 -0.59 -5.47
N TRP A 110 2.60 -1.16 -5.40
CA TRP A 110 3.69 -0.58 -4.63
C TRP A 110 4.05 0.84 -5.09
N ARG A 111 4.23 1.05 -6.41
CA ARG A 111 4.53 2.37 -6.98
C ARG A 111 3.44 3.38 -6.69
N THR A 112 2.17 2.99 -6.88
CA THR A 112 1.02 3.85 -6.60
C THR A 112 0.97 4.25 -5.13
N HIS A 113 1.25 3.31 -4.22
CA HIS A 113 1.29 3.58 -2.79
C HIS A 113 2.38 4.60 -2.42
N ILE A 114 3.60 4.44 -2.95
CA ILE A 114 4.69 5.41 -2.73
C ILE A 114 4.35 6.79 -3.28
N LEU A 115 3.74 6.85 -4.47
CA LEU A 115 3.30 8.12 -5.05
C LEU A 115 2.23 8.80 -4.19
N MET A 116 1.26 8.03 -3.66
CA MET A 116 0.24 8.57 -2.76
C MET A 116 0.83 9.14 -1.47
N ILE A 117 1.83 8.48 -0.89
CA ILE A 117 2.52 9.01 0.31
C ILE A 117 3.17 10.36 -0.03
N LYS A 118 3.94 10.44 -1.11
CA LYS A 118 4.59 11.69 -1.54
C LYS A 118 3.60 12.83 -1.81
N GLN A 119 2.49 12.50 -2.47
CA GLN A 119 1.43 13.49 -2.73
C GLN A 119 0.78 14.00 -1.44
N ARG A 120 0.54 13.12 -0.46
CA ARG A 120 0.00 13.53 0.85
C ARG A 120 0.95 14.44 1.62
N GLU A 121 2.25 14.17 1.60
CA GLU A 121 3.26 15.02 2.21
C GLU A 121 3.31 16.41 1.54
N GLU A 122 3.25 16.45 0.21
CA GLU A 122 3.21 17.69 -0.55
C GLU A 122 1.95 18.52 -0.27
N ILE A 123 0.77 17.87 -0.26
CA ILE A 123 -0.49 18.54 0.08
C ILE A 123 -0.44 19.10 1.51
N LYS A 124 0.14 18.35 2.45
CA LYS A 124 0.30 18.82 3.83
C LYS A 124 1.17 20.08 3.88
N ARG A 125 2.31 20.06 3.20
CA ARG A 125 3.23 21.22 3.11
C ARG A 125 2.54 22.44 2.50
N GLN A 126 1.81 22.26 1.40
CA GLN A 126 1.08 23.36 0.74
C GLN A 126 -0.01 23.93 1.63
N LYS A 127 -0.69 23.07 2.42
CA LYS A 127 -1.69 23.52 3.38
C LYS A 127 -1.07 24.37 4.49
N GLU A 128 0.06 23.93 5.06
CA GLU A 128 0.79 24.67 6.08
C GLU A 128 1.26 26.04 5.54
N GLU A 129 1.83 26.08 4.34
CA GLU A 129 2.24 27.33 3.67
C GLU A 129 1.06 28.28 3.39
N LEU A 130 -0.08 27.72 2.97
CA LEU A 130 -1.29 28.51 2.74
C LEU A 130 -1.83 29.10 4.05
N GLU A 131 -1.80 28.35 5.13
CA GLU A 131 -2.22 28.81 6.46
C GLU A 131 -1.34 29.93 6.99
N GLU A 132 -0.02 29.81 6.83
CA GLU A 132 0.93 30.90 7.16
C GLU A 132 0.64 32.17 6.34
N LYS A 133 0.41 32.03 5.03
CA LYS A 133 0.05 33.19 4.17
C LYS A 133 -1.27 33.81 4.56
N ASN A 134 -2.27 32.99 4.92
CA ASN A 134 -3.56 33.51 5.38
C ASN A 134 -3.42 34.28 6.69
N ILE A 135 -2.65 33.78 7.66
CA ILE A 135 -2.36 34.51 8.90
C ILE A 135 -1.65 35.82 8.61
N ALA A 136 -0.63 35.80 7.72
CA ALA A 136 0.07 37.02 7.32
C ALA A 136 -0.87 38.04 6.65
N LEU A 137 -1.76 37.59 5.76
CA LEU A 137 -2.77 38.48 5.13
C LEU A 137 -3.77 39.00 6.14
N GLU A 138 -4.21 38.19 7.10
CA GLU A 138 -5.11 38.67 8.18
C GLU A 138 -4.44 39.72 9.05
N LEU A 139 -3.14 39.55 9.36
CA LEU A 139 -2.37 40.58 10.10
C LEU A 139 -2.22 41.88 9.30
N LEU A 140 -1.90 41.79 8.00
CA LEU A 140 -1.83 42.98 7.13
C LEU A 140 -3.18 43.66 6.97
N ALA A 141 -4.28 42.92 6.92
CA ALA A 141 -5.63 43.42 6.84
C ALA A 141 -6.18 43.92 8.21
N ALA A 142 -5.48 43.60 9.30
CA ALA A 142 -5.89 44.00 10.65
C ALA A 142 -5.77 45.50 10.91
N GLU A 143 -4.83 46.17 10.24
CA GLU A 143 -4.60 47.61 10.35
C GLU A 143 -5.19 48.37 9.15
N ASP A 144 -5.80 49.51 9.41
CA ASP A 144 -6.25 50.41 8.38
C ASP A 144 -5.05 51.17 7.80
N SER A 145 -4.82 51.05 6.49
CA SER A 145 -3.63 51.54 5.79
C SER A 145 -3.49 53.10 5.83
N LEU A 146 -4.56 53.83 6.16
CA LEU A 146 -4.59 55.30 6.24
C LEU A 146 -4.35 55.79 7.65
N THR A 147 -4.87 55.12 8.65
CA THR A 147 -4.85 55.58 10.03
C THR A 147 -3.88 54.83 10.94
N GLY A 148 -3.36 53.66 10.52
CA GLY A 148 -2.52 52.80 11.34
C GLY A 148 -3.24 52.17 12.55
N LEU A 149 -4.55 52.34 12.62
CA LEU A 149 -5.38 51.77 13.68
C LEU A 149 -5.98 50.45 13.28
N LEU A 150 -6.38 49.66 14.28
CA LEU A 150 -7.11 48.41 14.02
C LEU A 150 -8.36 48.68 13.18
N ASN A 151 -8.48 47.93 12.09
CA ASN A 151 -9.69 47.92 11.28
C ASN A 151 -10.90 47.56 12.16
N ARG A 152 -12.05 48.20 11.91
CA ARG A 152 -13.30 48.04 12.67
C ARG A 152 -13.68 46.58 12.91
N GLY A 153 -13.48 45.69 11.92
CA GLY A 153 -13.78 44.26 12.04
C GLY A 153 -12.90 43.54 13.07
N GLN A 154 -11.63 43.87 13.09
CA GLN A 154 -10.66 43.31 14.05
C GLN A 154 -10.87 43.87 15.46
N PHE A 155 -11.21 45.15 15.57
CA PHE A 155 -11.56 45.77 16.85
C PHE A 155 -12.76 45.05 17.50
N ILE A 156 -13.82 44.82 16.72
CA ILE A 156 -15.02 44.12 17.22
C ILE A 156 -14.70 42.68 17.64
N ARG A 157 -13.97 41.93 16.81
CA ARG A 157 -13.55 40.53 17.15
C ARG A 157 -12.76 40.47 18.44
N ARG A 158 -11.81 41.39 18.61
CA ARG A 158 -10.93 41.40 19.81
C ARG A 158 -11.73 41.76 21.05
N ALA A 159 -12.60 42.79 20.97
CA ALA A 159 -13.50 43.18 22.06
C ALA A 159 -14.46 42.06 22.45
N THR A 160 -15.07 41.37 21.47
CA THR A 160 -15.97 40.24 21.75
C THR A 160 -15.24 39.07 22.41
N LYS A 161 -13.99 38.79 22.01
CA LYS A 161 -13.19 37.71 22.61
C LYS A 161 -12.80 38.03 24.05
N GLU A 162 -12.33 39.26 24.32
CA GLU A 162 -11.97 39.70 25.66
C GLU A 162 -13.19 39.70 26.63
N ILE A 163 -14.37 40.02 26.13
CA ILE A 163 -15.62 39.97 26.92
C ILE A 163 -15.97 38.51 27.26
N ALA A 164 -15.82 37.57 26.29
CA ALA A 164 -16.11 36.14 26.50
C ALA A 164 -15.13 35.47 27.46
N ASP A 165 -13.86 35.94 27.53
CA ASP A 165 -12.85 35.41 28.45
C ASP A 165 -13.02 35.93 29.90
N ILE A 166 -13.93 36.86 30.16
CA ILE A 166 -14.22 37.42 31.49
C ILE A 166 -15.47 36.77 32.15
N GLU A 167 -16.34 36.11 31.36
CA GLU A 167 -17.49 35.36 31.88
C GLU A 167 -17.09 33.88 32.21
#